data_2d0565825df3d9e09b1a24ab60b7b27d
#
_entry.id   2d0565825df3d9e09b1a24ab60b7b27d
#
_cell.length_a   1.000
_cell.length_b   1.000
_cell.length_c   1.000
_cell.angle_alpha   90.00
_cell.angle_beta   90.00
_cell.angle_gamma   90.00
#
_symmetry.space_group_name_H-M   'P 1'
#
loop_
_entity.id
_entity.type
_entity.pdbx_description
1 polymer ?
#
loop_
_entity_poly.entity_id
_entity_poly.type
_entity_poly.pdbx_seq_one_letter_code
_entity_poly.pdbx_strand_id
1 'polypeptide(L)'
;AGQVHVLYNLCTHRGGRVCREKSGKASVFQCFYHGWVFGSDGGLRLIPQEGAYPAGYRNERDRGLVSVPRLENYRGFWFINLDASAMSLFDYLAGAKEYLDDIVDQSEIGMAIVPGGQNFQVDANWKLWHENGMDPFHVHSVHATYFEYSADVLKVGKEKAQASGVSTEAFDTKASAEVMMKGRYAALMQTKTKLSFDLGNGHMAYNYPSTHGRPFAQWHPSWDARYKPELDQLYDKLVARVGPERARRIAHFDHHILIFPNLAIVDNHGIMIRTYFSKKPEEMLVQSWTIAPKEESAEIRKLRLYSYMDFLGPAGFGTPDDVEAIEAAQRGYKGAEDYDGWNDISAGLAPKDPMNFVKHGDEGRMRVFWTKWQEYLSN
;
A
#
# COMPACT_ATOMS: atom_id res chain seq x y z
N ALA A 1 -29.34 -3.53 2.36
CA ALA A 1 -28.14 -4.31 2.65
C ALA A 1 -27.09 -3.95 1.61
N GLY A 2 -25.85 -3.71 2.03
CA GLY A 2 -24.74 -3.39 1.13
C GLY A 2 -24.36 -1.90 1.03
N GLN A 3 -25.05 -1.01 1.71
CA GLN A 3 -24.62 0.39 1.78
C GLN A 3 -23.56 0.56 2.86
N VAL A 4 -22.46 1.25 2.52
CA VAL A 4 -21.38 1.61 3.47
C VAL A 4 -21.66 2.98 4.05
N HIS A 5 -21.56 3.09 5.37
CA HIS A 5 -21.66 4.34 6.12
C HIS A 5 -20.39 4.54 6.92
N VAL A 6 -19.85 5.74 6.93
CA VAL A 6 -18.72 6.13 7.78
C VAL A 6 -19.19 7.24 8.69
N LEU A 7 -19.22 6.96 9.98
CA LEU A 7 -19.83 7.79 11.00
C LEU A 7 -18.79 8.17 12.06
N TYR A 8 -18.83 9.38 12.55
CA TYR A 8 -18.07 9.73 13.75
C TYR A 8 -18.53 8.87 14.92
N ASN A 9 -17.62 8.18 15.55
CA ASN A 9 -17.91 7.32 16.71
C ASN A 9 -18.12 8.13 17.99
N LEU A 10 -19.08 9.04 17.93
CA LEU A 10 -19.37 10.06 18.93
C LEU A 10 -20.88 10.20 19.11
N CYS A 11 -21.40 9.88 20.29
CA CYS A 11 -22.81 10.07 20.62
C CYS A 11 -23.15 11.56 20.61
N THR A 12 -24.17 11.96 19.84
CA THR A 12 -24.62 13.34 19.70
C THR A 12 -25.32 13.90 20.93
N HIS A 13 -25.57 13.07 21.95
CA HIS A 13 -26.05 13.53 23.25
C HIS A 13 -24.96 14.28 24.04
N ARG A 14 -23.90 13.56 24.47
CA ARG A 14 -22.82 14.09 25.32
C ARG A 14 -21.43 13.44 25.02
N GLY A 15 -21.16 13.13 23.77
CA GLY A 15 -19.84 12.74 23.31
C GLY A 15 -19.38 11.32 23.65
N GLY A 16 -20.24 10.48 24.26
CA GLY A 16 -19.85 9.11 24.59
C GLY A 16 -19.49 8.32 23.34
N ARG A 17 -18.42 7.50 23.41
CA ARG A 17 -18.04 6.60 22.32
C ARG A 17 -19.10 5.52 22.15
N VAL A 18 -19.69 5.41 20.96
CA VAL A 18 -20.83 4.53 20.71
C VAL A 18 -20.39 3.10 20.45
N CYS A 19 -19.50 2.90 19.47
CA CYS A 19 -18.92 1.60 19.15
C CYS A 19 -17.58 1.46 19.87
N ARG A 20 -17.46 0.51 20.79
CA ARG A 20 -16.28 0.28 21.62
C ARG A 20 -15.44 -0.90 21.12
N GLU A 21 -16.06 -1.79 20.37
CA GLU A 21 -15.39 -2.95 19.81
C GLU A 21 -14.73 -2.61 18.45
N LYS A 22 -13.66 -3.31 18.11
CA LYS A 22 -12.97 -3.15 16.84
C LYS A 22 -13.80 -3.63 15.65
N SER A 23 -14.62 -4.68 15.86
CA SER A 23 -15.48 -5.29 14.86
C SER A 23 -16.61 -6.07 15.52
N GLY A 24 -17.67 -6.32 14.76
CA GLY A 24 -18.81 -7.09 15.24
C GLY A 24 -19.99 -7.02 14.28
N LYS A 25 -21.10 -7.60 14.72
CA LYS A 25 -22.39 -7.54 14.02
C LYS A 25 -23.42 -6.91 14.96
N ALA A 26 -24.02 -5.83 14.54
CA ALA A 26 -25.09 -5.17 15.30
C ALA A 26 -26.11 -4.57 14.34
N SER A 27 -27.38 -4.63 14.68
CA SER A 27 -28.46 -3.94 13.95
C SER A 27 -28.65 -2.51 14.47
N VAL A 28 -28.27 -2.27 15.72
CA VAL A 28 -28.32 -0.96 16.39
C VAL A 28 -27.08 -0.78 17.26
N PHE A 29 -26.73 0.45 17.53
CA PHE A 29 -25.65 0.85 18.41
C PHE A 29 -26.24 1.64 19.60
N GLN A 30 -26.01 1.15 20.81
CA GLN A 30 -26.44 1.82 22.04
C GLN A 30 -25.26 2.50 22.71
N CYS A 31 -25.36 3.79 22.94
CA CYS A 31 -24.39 4.53 23.73
C CYS A 31 -24.41 4.05 25.18
N PHE A 32 -23.29 3.58 25.69
CA PHE A 32 -23.20 3.04 27.06
C PHE A 32 -23.43 4.10 28.14
N TYR A 33 -23.27 5.38 27.81
CA TYR A 33 -23.31 6.46 28.78
C TYR A 33 -24.76 6.78 29.21
N HIS A 34 -25.66 7.06 28.26
CA HIS A 34 -27.06 7.44 28.58
C HIS A 34 -28.08 6.64 27.75
N GLY A 35 -27.70 5.55 27.14
CA GLY A 35 -28.61 4.63 26.48
C GLY A 35 -29.24 5.10 25.16
N TRP A 36 -28.78 6.22 24.56
CA TRP A 36 -29.23 6.60 23.22
C TRP A 36 -28.91 5.52 22.20
N VAL A 37 -29.87 5.21 21.33
CA VAL A 37 -29.75 4.13 20.35
C VAL A 37 -29.78 4.68 18.94
N PHE A 38 -28.83 4.21 18.13
CA PHE A 38 -28.65 4.59 16.73
C PHE A 38 -28.74 3.36 15.83
N GLY A 39 -29.27 3.52 14.62
CA GLY A 39 -29.24 2.48 13.59
C GLY A 39 -27.85 2.34 12.96
N SER A 40 -27.66 1.31 12.14
CA SER A 40 -26.44 1.10 11.35
C SER A 40 -26.21 2.19 10.29
N ASP A 41 -27.24 2.92 9.93
CA ASP A 41 -27.22 4.12 9.07
C ASP A 41 -26.86 5.40 9.82
N GLY A 42 -26.66 5.33 11.15
CA GLY A 42 -26.42 6.46 12.03
C GLY A 42 -27.69 7.13 12.54
N GLY A 43 -28.86 6.84 11.99
CA GLY A 43 -30.12 7.48 12.39
C GLY A 43 -30.49 7.19 13.83
N LEU A 44 -30.96 8.22 14.57
CA LEU A 44 -31.43 8.08 15.95
C LEU A 44 -32.69 7.20 16.02
N ARG A 45 -32.67 6.16 16.83
CA ARG A 45 -33.80 5.21 17.02
C ARG A 45 -34.54 5.44 18.32
N LEU A 46 -33.79 5.65 19.42
CA LEU A 46 -34.42 5.79 20.75
C LEU A 46 -33.65 6.77 21.63
N ILE A 47 -34.40 7.58 22.36
CA ILE A 47 -33.93 8.42 23.45
C ILE A 47 -34.59 7.88 24.75
N PRO A 48 -33.84 7.39 25.73
CA PRO A 48 -34.40 6.99 27.02
C PRO A 48 -35.07 8.20 27.70
N GLN A 49 -36.24 7.96 28.28
CA GLN A 49 -37.03 9.03 28.96
C GLN A 49 -37.27 10.24 28.07
N GLU A 50 -37.59 10.04 26.80
CA GLU A 50 -37.81 11.11 25.81
C GLU A 50 -38.80 12.16 26.29
N GLY A 51 -39.82 11.76 27.08
CA GLY A 51 -40.81 12.69 27.66
C GLY A 51 -40.26 13.68 28.70
N ALA A 52 -39.02 13.49 29.16
CA ALA A 52 -38.35 14.47 30.04
C ALA A 52 -37.69 15.62 29.25
N TYR A 53 -37.63 15.51 27.93
CA TYR A 53 -37.08 16.57 27.07
C TYR A 53 -38.22 17.53 26.62
N PRO A 54 -37.86 18.74 26.17
CA PRO A 54 -38.85 19.68 25.63
C PRO A 54 -39.65 19.07 24.48
N ALA A 55 -40.91 19.51 24.31
CA ALA A 55 -41.74 19.09 23.20
C ALA A 55 -41.05 19.38 21.87
N GLY A 56 -41.01 18.40 20.95
CA GLY A 56 -40.34 18.54 19.66
C GLY A 56 -38.84 18.32 19.68
N TYR A 57 -38.21 18.12 20.83
CA TYR A 57 -36.77 17.97 20.99
C TYR A 57 -36.09 17.05 19.94
N ARG A 58 -36.73 15.92 19.62
CA ARG A 58 -36.21 14.96 18.64
C ARG A 58 -36.13 15.54 17.23
N ASN A 59 -37.04 16.42 16.88
CA ASN A 59 -37.21 16.91 15.50
C ASN A 59 -36.64 18.32 15.29
N GLU A 60 -36.14 18.99 16.34
CA GLU A 60 -35.55 20.33 16.24
C GLU A 60 -34.29 20.35 15.34
N ARG A 61 -33.55 19.25 15.29
CA ARG A 61 -32.40 19.06 14.44
C ARG A 61 -32.16 17.55 14.24
N ASP A 62 -31.36 17.18 13.25
CA ASP A 62 -30.85 15.81 13.16
C ASP A 62 -30.00 15.51 14.40
N ARG A 63 -30.35 14.43 15.10
CA ARG A 63 -29.67 13.93 16.30
C ARG A 63 -29.05 12.56 16.06
N GLY A 64 -28.96 12.12 14.80
CA GLY A 64 -28.25 10.94 14.40
C GLY A 64 -26.73 11.07 14.61
N LEU A 65 -25.99 9.98 14.44
CA LEU A 65 -24.53 10.04 14.36
C LEU A 65 -24.11 10.84 13.13
N VAL A 66 -23.12 11.68 13.30
CA VAL A 66 -22.64 12.53 12.21
C VAL A 66 -21.88 11.68 11.19
N SER A 67 -22.27 11.76 9.93
CA SER A 67 -21.55 11.15 8.81
C SER A 67 -20.34 12.00 8.44
N VAL A 68 -19.28 11.32 7.91
CA VAL A 68 -18.20 12.06 7.27
C VAL A 68 -18.75 12.87 6.08
N PRO A 69 -18.23 14.07 5.81
CA PRO A 69 -18.73 14.94 4.74
C PRO A 69 -18.71 14.28 3.36
N ARG A 70 -17.66 13.52 3.06
CA ARG A 70 -17.53 12.81 1.77
C ARG A 70 -17.10 11.38 2.00
N LEU A 71 -17.82 10.45 1.37
CA LEU A 71 -17.51 9.04 1.31
C LEU A 71 -17.70 8.59 -0.14
N GLU A 72 -16.63 8.21 -0.78
CA GLU A 72 -16.66 7.81 -2.18
C GLU A 72 -15.92 6.48 -2.39
N ASN A 73 -16.30 5.74 -3.42
CA ASN A 73 -15.73 4.43 -3.75
C ASN A 73 -15.11 4.45 -5.13
N TYR A 74 -13.90 3.89 -5.25
CA TYR A 74 -13.29 3.58 -6.52
C TYR A 74 -12.86 2.11 -6.53
N ARG A 75 -13.45 1.29 -7.38
CA ARG A 75 -13.11 -0.12 -7.58
C ARG A 75 -13.07 -0.97 -6.30
N GLY A 76 -13.87 -0.62 -5.28
CA GLY A 76 -13.91 -1.31 -3.99
C GLY A 76 -13.04 -0.68 -2.90
N PHE A 77 -12.19 0.27 -3.24
CA PHE A 77 -11.50 1.12 -2.29
C PHE A 77 -12.40 2.26 -1.84
N TRP A 78 -12.62 2.38 -0.53
CA TRP A 78 -13.43 3.45 0.06
C TRP A 78 -12.53 4.54 0.61
N PHE A 79 -12.83 5.76 0.22
CA PHE A 79 -12.11 6.96 0.65
C PHE A 79 -13.05 7.90 1.36
N ILE A 80 -12.53 8.57 2.38
CA ILE A 80 -13.23 9.64 3.10
C ILE A 80 -12.48 10.95 2.92
N ASN A 81 -13.23 12.06 2.91
CA ASN A 81 -12.68 13.39 3.06
C ASN A 81 -13.51 14.15 4.08
N LEU A 82 -12.84 14.89 4.97
CA LEU A 82 -13.48 15.69 6.01
C LEU A 82 -13.85 17.10 5.53
N ASP A 83 -13.39 17.48 4.35
CA ASP A 83 -13.78 18.71 3.67
C ASP A 83 -14.92 18.43 2.69
N ALA A 84 -16.09 19.00 2.96
CA ALA A 84 -17.27 18.89 2.09
C ALA A 84 -17.08 19.55 0.71
N SER A 85 -16.19 20.54 0.62
CA SER A 85 -15.89 21.29 -0.60
C SER A 85 -14.79 20.66 -1.46
N ALA A 86 -14.13 19.60 -0.97
CA ALA A 86 -13.08 18.91 -1.71
C ALA A 86 -13.55 18.43 -3.08
N MET A 87 -12.63 18.36 -4.05
CA MET A 87 -12.89 17.79 -5.36
C MET A 87 -13.40 16.35 -5.27
N SER A 88 -14.03 15.84 -6.34
CA SER A 88 -14.48 14.44 -6.40
C SER A 88 -13.31 13.47 -6.24
N LEU A 89 -13.57 12.28 -5.68
CA LEU A 89 -12.55 11.23 -5.60
C LEU A 89 -11.99 10.88 -6.99
N PHE A 90 -12.85 10.87 -8.02
CA PHE A 90 -12.43 10.55 -9.38
C PHE A 90 -11.39 11.53 -9.91
N ASP A 91 -11.59 12.84 -9.66
CA ASP A 91 -10.64 13.89 -10.06
C ASP A 91 -9.40 13.88 -9.16
N TYR A 92 -9.60 13.62 -7.86
CA TYR A 92 -8.50 13.54 -6.90
C TYR A 92 -7.52 12.41 -7.24
N LEU A 93 -8.02 11.21 -7.54
CA LEU A 93 -7.17 10.07 -7.88
C LEU A 93 -6.35 10.29 -9.18
N ALA A 94 -6.80 11.15 -10.07
CA ALA A 94 -6.08 11.50 -11.30
C ALA A 94 -5.50 10.26 -12.00
N GLY A 95 -4.17 10.19 -12.21
CA GLY A 95 -3.48 9.06 -12.82
C GLY A 95 -3.41 7.80 -11.95
N ALA A 96 -3.65 7.89 -10.63
CA ALA A 96 -3.64 6.74 -9.73
C ALA A 96 -4.75 5.72 -10.04
N LYS A 97 -5.81 6.15 -10.73
CA LYS A 97 -6.92 5.28 -11.18
C LYS A 97 -6.41 4.11 -12.02
N GLU A 98 -5.52 4.37 -12.95
CA GLU A 98 -4.97 3.34 -13.84
C GLU A 98 -4.28 2.23 -13.05
N TYR A 99 -3.55 2.60 -12.00
CA TYR A 99 -2.86 1.64 -11.15
C TYR A 99 -3.80 0.87 -10.22
N LEU A 100 -4.83 1.54 -9.69
CA LEU A 100 -5.89 0.85 -8.94
C LEU A 100 -6.65 -0.14 -9.83
N ASP A 101 -6.89 0.22 -11.09
CA ASP A 101 -7.48 -0.68 -12.08
C ASP A 101 -6.58 -1.90 -12.34
N ASP A 102 -5.27 -1.71 -12.47
CA ASP A 102 -4.32 -2.81 -12.65
C ASP A 102 -4.29 -3.78 -11.46
N ILE A 103 -4.40 -3.25 -10.24
CA ILE A 103 -4.50 -4.08 -9.04
C ILE A 103 -5.79 -4.89 -9.03
N VAL A 104 -6.94 -4.27 -9.31
CA VAL A 104 -8.23 -4.96 -9.27
C VAL A 104 -8.40 -5.93 -10.43
N ASP A 105 -7.86 -5.59 -11.60
CA ASP A 105 -7.95 -6.41 -12.80
C ASP A 105 -7.01 -7.65 -12.78
N GLN A 106 -6.28 -7.87 -11.70
CA GLN A 106 -5.68 -9.19 -11.43
C GLN A 106 -6.76 -10.26 -11.17
N SER A 107 -7.99 -9.88 -10.82
CA SER A 107 -9.11 -10.80 -10.59
C SER A 107 -10.21 -10.64 -11.63
N GLU A 108 -10.89 -11.73 -11.95
CA GLU A 108 -12.09 -11.74 -12.80
C GLU A 108 -13.35 -11.41 -11.98
N ILE A 109 -13.41 -11.85 -10.73
CA ILE A 109 -14.60 -11.72 -9.86
C ILE A 109 -14.39 -10.81 -8.65
N GLY A 110 -13.25 -10.12 -8.60
CA GLY A 110 -12.89 -9.14 -7.59
C GLY A 110 -11.91 -9.63 -6.55
N MET A 111 -11.29 -8.66 -5.88
CA MET A 111 -10.28 -8.89 -4.84
C MET A 111 -10.95 -9.14 -3.48
N ALA A 112 -10.23 -9.82 -2.60
CA ALA A 112 -10.61 -10.01 -1.20
C ALA A 112 -9.42 -9.72 -0.28
N ILE A 113 -9.70 -9.14 0.90
CA ILE A 113 -8.71 -9.04 1.97
C ILE A 113 -8.43 -10.44 2.50
N VAL A 114 -7.16 -10.81 2.55
CA VAL A 114 -6.72 -12.04 3.20
C VAL A 114 -6.70 -11.81 4.72
N PRO A 115 -7.31 -12.69 5.53
CA PRO A 115 -7.27 -12.55 6.98
C PRO A 115 -5.84 -12.51 7.54
N GLY A 116 -5.60 -11.68 8.55
CA GLY A 116 -4.28 -11.54 9.18
C GLY A 116 -3.62 -10.18 8.95
N GLY A 117 -4.40 -9.09 9.06
CA GLY A 117 -3.84 -7.72 9.01
C GLY A 117 -2.81 -7.47 10.11
N GLN A 118 -1.84 -6.62 9.81
CA GLN A 118 -0.77 -6.21 10.70
C GLN A 118 -1.02 -4.79 11.20
N ASN A 119 -0.84 -4.56 12.49
CA ASN A 119 -0.90 -3.25 13.10
C ASN A 119 0.33 -3.08 14.00
N PHE A 120 1.14 -2.10 13.74
CA PHE A 120 2.32 -1.79 14.53
C PHE A 120 2.56 -0.29 14.62
N GLN A 121 3.22 0.11 15.68
CA GLN A 121 3.64 1.48 15.89
C GLN A 121 5.07 1.63 15.37
N VAL A 122 5.37 2.80 14.83
CA VAL A 122 6.72 3.23 14.44
C VAL A 122 6.98 4.56 15.11
N ASP A 123 8.13 4.66 15.79
CA ASP A 123 8.53 5.86 16.53
C ASP A 123 9.23 6.87 15.61
N ALA A 124 8.46 7.28 14.60
CA ALA A 124 8.92 8.22 13.58
C ALA A 124 7.75 9.02 12.97
N ASN A 125 8.09 10.13 12.33
CA ASN A 125 7.12 10.92 11.57
C ASN A 125 6.62 10.15 10.35
N TRP A 126 5.31 10.15 10.12
CA TRP A 126 4.67 9.42 9.04
C TRP A 126 5.18 9.80 7.63
N LYS A 127 5.71 11.02 7.44
CA LYS A 127 6.27 11.46 6.17
C LYS A 127 7.53 10.68 5.78
N LEU A 128 8.32 10.24 6.76
CA LEU A 128 9.48 9.38 6.50
C LEU A 128 9.06 8.02 5.92
N TRP A 129 7.94 7.47 6.40
CA TRP A 129 7.39 6.23 5.83
C TRP A 129 6.89 6.42 4.41
N HIS A 130 6.23 7.56 4.15
CA HIS A 130 5.76 7.88 2.81
C HIS A 130 6.92 8.03 1.83
N GLU A 131 7.97 8.73 2.22
CA GLU A 131 9.17 8.95 1.42
C GLU A 131 9.91 7.64 1.15
N ASN A 132 10.11 6.79 2.18
CA ASN A 132 10.73 5.47 2.04
C ASN A 132 10.03 4.59 0.98
N GLY A 133 8.70 4.62 0.94
CA GLY A 133 7.92 3.85 -0.05
C GLY A 133 8.20 4.22 -1.51
N MET A 134 8.82 5.37 -1.78
CA MET A 134 9.22 5.82 -3.11
C MET A 134 10.74 5.91 -3.29
N ASP A 135 11.51 5.59 -2.28
CA ASP A 135 12.97 5.63 -2.33
C ASP A 135 13.55 4.34 -2.92
N PRO A 136 14.21 4.36 -4.09
CA PRO A 136 14.90 3.20 -4.62
C PRO A 136 16.33 3.07 -4.07
N PHE A 137 16.87 4.12 -3.42
CA PHE A 137 18.28 4.15 -3.02
C PHE A 137 18.53 3.30 -1.79
N HIS A 138 17.60 3.28 -0.83
CA HIS A 138 17.73 2.49 0.39
C HIS A 138 17.74 0.98 0.12
N VAL A 139 17.10 0.54 -0.97
CA VAL A 139 16.83 -0.89 -1.25
C VAL A 139 18.12 -1.75 -1.17
N HIS A 140 19.24 -1.25 -1.67
CA HIS A 140 20.48 -2.03 -1.69
C HIS A 140 21.27 -1.98 -0.38
N SER A 141 21.10 -0.95 0.42
CA SER A 141 21.78 -0.79 1.71
C SER A 141 20.95 -1.36 2.85
N VAL A 142 19.68 -1.05 2.88
CA VAL A 142 18.78 -1.45 3.97
C VAL A 142 18.39 -2.93 3.84
N HIS A 143 18.10 -3.40 2.61
CA HIS A 143 17.71 -4.81 2.37
C HIS A 143 18.84 -5.70 1.86
N ALA A 144 20.10 -5.42 2.18
CA ALA A 144 21.25 -6.18 1.73
C ALA A 144 21.14 -7.68 2.09
N THR A 145 20.70 -7.98 3.31
CA THR A 145 20.49 -9.36 3.81
C THR A 145 19.44 -10.13 3.02
N TYR A 146 18.39 -9.46 2.53
CA TYR A 146 17.40 -10.11 1.66
C TYR A 146 18.01 -10.54 0.32
N PHE A 147 18.89 -9.73 -0.26
CA PHE A 147 19.55 -10.09 -1.52
C PHE A 147 20.54 -11.26 -1.34
N GLU A 148 21.26 -11.29 -0.22
CA GLU A 148 22.13 -12.42 0.13
C GLU A 148 21.33 -13.70 0.30
N TYR A 149 20.27 -13.66 1.09
CA TYR A 149 19.32 -14.78 1.27
C TYR A 149 18.74 -15.27 -0.07
N SER A 150 18.29 -14.36 -0.92
CA SER A 150 17.71 -14.71 -2.22
C SER A 150 18.71 -15.41 -3.13
N ALA A 151 20.00 -15.02 -3.08
CA ALA A 151 21.05 -15.67 -3.82
C ALA A 151 21.33 -17.09 -3.33
N ASP A 152 21.33 -17.28 -2.01
CA ASP A 152 21.50 -18.62 -1.42
C ASP A 152 20.33 -19.54 -1.76
N VAL A 153 19.09 -19.03 -1.74
CA VAL A 153 17.90 -19.80 -2.17
C VAL A 153 18.02 -20.24 -3.62
N LEU A 154 18.48 -19.36 -4.53
CA LEU A 154 18.70 -19.70 -5.94
C LEU A 154 19.79 -20.74 -6.10
N LYS A 155 20.91 -20.64 -5.36
CA LYS A 155 22.00 -21.61 -5.38
C LYS A 155 21.52 -22.99 -4.95
N VAL A 156 20.82 -23.08 -3.82
CA VAL A 156 20.26 -24.34 -3.32
C VAL A 156 19.23 -24.92 -4.30
N GLY A 157 18.40 -24.07 -4.92
CA GLY A 157 17.46 -24.47 -5.96
C GLY A 157 18.15 -25.10 -7.16
N LYS A 158 19.24 -24.50 -7.63
CA LYS A 158 20.07 -25.01 -8.73
C LYS A 158 20.70 -26.35 -8.39
N GLU A 159 21.29 -26.50 -7.21
CA GLU A 159 21.89 -27.74 -6.74
C GLU A 159 20.87 -28.89 -6.68
N LYS A 160 19.65 -28.60 -6.18
CA LYS A 160 18.55 -29.57 -6.15
C LYS A 160 18.09 -29.99 -7.56
N ALA A 161 17.96 -29.03 -8.47
CA ALA A 161 17.59 -29.30 -9.86
C ALA A 161 18.64 -30.19 -10.55
N GLN A 162 19.93 -29.88 -10.37
CA GLN A 162 21.03 -30.71 -10.88
C GLN A 162 20.97 -32.14 -10.34
N ALA A 163 20.80 -32.29 -9.02
CA ALA A 163 20.71 -33.60 -8.38
C ALA A 163 19.48 -34.41 -8.84
N SER A 164 18.44 -33.76 -9.30
CA SER A 164 17.20 -34.38 -9.81
C SER A 164 17.21 -34.56 -11.33
N GLY A 165 18.30 -34.21 -12.04
CA GLY A 165 18.38 -34.31 -13.50
C GLY A 165 17.47 -33.30 -14.24
N VAL A 166 17.04 -32.25 -13.57
CA VAL A 166 16.22 -31.18 -14.15
C VAL A 166 17.13 -30.13 -14.78
N SER A 167 16.71 -29.52 -15.88
CA SER A 167 17.46 -28.44 -16.53
C SER A 167 17.72 -27.30 -15.54
N THR A 168 18.95 -26.83 -15.48
CA THR A 168 19.38 -25.69 -14.66
C THR A 168 19.41 -24.38 -15.43
N GLU A 169 19.06 -24.39 -16.70
CA GLU A 169 19.13 -23.22 -17.58
C GLU A 169 18.38 -22.01 -17.00
N ALA A 170 17.25 -22.24 -16.34
CA ALA A 170 16.48 -21.20 -15.66
C ALA A 170 17.22 -20.57 -14.45
N PHE A 171 18.20 -21.29 -13.86
CA PHE A 171 19.04 -20.80 -12.77
C PHE A 171 20.35 -20.19 -13.28
N ASP A 172 20.71 -20.42 -14.53
CA ASP A 172 21.94 -19.90 -15.17
C ASP A 172 21.81 -18.45 -15.65
N THR A 173 20.68 -17.81 -15.42
CA THR A 173 20.57 -16.37 -15.57
C THR A 173 21.56 -15.72 -14.60
N LYS A 174 22.73 -15.37 -15.08
CA LYS A 174 23.88 -14.61 -14.53
C LYS A 174 23.75 -14.00 -13.10
N ALA A 175 23.12 -14.71 -12.17
CA ALA A 175 22.72 -14.18 -10.89
C ALA A 175 23.47 -14.85 -9.75
N SER A 176 24.74 -14.52 -9.59
CA SER A 176 25.27 -14.41 -8.22
C SER A 176 24.61 -13.18 -7.57
N ALA A 177 24.42 -13.17 -6.24
CA ALA A 177 23.84 -12.00 -5.53
C ALA A 177 24.54 -10.70 -5.94
N GLU A 178 25.85 -10.75 -6.11
CA GLU A 178 26.68 -9.61 -6.54
C GLU A 178 26.39 -9.19 -7.99
N VAL A 179 26.13 -10.13 -8.90
CA VAL A 179 25.74 -9.87 -10.29
C VAL A 179 24.27 -9.45 -10.36
N MET A 180 23.39 -10.02 -9.51
CA MET A 180 22.01 -9.51 -9.38
C MET A 180 21.99 -8.08 -8.87
N MET A 181 22.73 -7.76 -7.81
CA MET A 181 22.80 -6.40 -7.28
C MET A 181 23.45 -5.44 -8.27
N LYS A 182 24.66 -5.73 -8.72
CA LYS A 182 25.40 -4.87 -9.67
C LYS A 182 24.75 -4.83 -11.05
N GLY A 183 24.32 -5.98 -11.57
CA GLY A 183 23.70 -6.09 -12.89
C GLY A 183 22.29 -5.50 -12.93
N ARG A 184 21.48 -5.70 -11.89
CA ARG A 184 20.13 -5.10 -11.77
C ARG A 184 20.23 -3.60 -11.64
N TYR A 185 21.10 -3.09 -10.78
CA TYR A 185 21.35 -1.67 -10.63
C TYR A 185 21.89 -1.06 -11.92
N ALA A 186 22.87 -1.71 -12.57
CA ALA A 186 23.40 -1.26 -13.86
C ALA A 186 22.36 -1.33 -14.98
N ALA A 187 21.53 -2.37 -15.02
CA ALA A 187 20.45 -2.49 -16.01
C ALA A 187 19.34 -1.44 -15.77
N LEU A 188 18.98 -1.18 -14.54
CA LEU A 188 18.04 -0.13 -14.18
C LEU A 188 18.59 1.25 -14.51
N MET A 189 19.89 1.50 -14.26
CA MET A 189 20.57 2.74 -14.62
C MET A 189 20.70 2.96 -16.13
N GLN A 190 20.75 1.89 -16.91
CA GLN A 190 20.84 1.92 -18.37
C GLN A 190 19.48 1.90 -19.08
N THR A 191 18.40 1.59 -18.35
CA THR A 191 17.08 1.54 -18.97
C THR A 191 16.65 2.92 -19.48
N LYS A 192 16.14 2.93 -20.71
CA LYS A 192 15.48 4.10 -21.29
C LYS A 192 13.98 4.15 -20.93
N THR A 193 13.48 3.13 -20.26
CA THR A 193 12.07 3.03 -19.86
C THR A 193 11.83 3.92 -18.66
N LYS A 194 10.78 4.71 -18.71
CA LYS A 194 10.29 5.49 -17.58
C LYS A 194 9.82 4.54 -16.48
N LEU A 195 10.38 4.67 -15.29
CA LEU A 195 10.08 3.82 -14.15
C LEU A 195 9.25 4.52 -13.08
N SER A 196 9.30 5.85 -13.05
CA SER A 196 8.63 6.68 -12.05
C SER A 196 7.63 7.60 -12.71
N PHE A 197 6.46 7.78 -12.08
CA PHE A 197 5.35 8.52 -12.63
C PHE A 197 4.77 9.42 -11.56
N ASP A 198 4.71 10.72 -11.86
CA ASP A 198 3.82 11.65 -11.18
C ASP A 198 2.40 11.39 -11.70
N LEU A 199 1.51 11.05 -10.81
CA LEU A 199 0.12 10.71 -11.13
C LEU A 199 -0.84 11.87 -10.89
N GLY A 200 -0.32 13.03 -10.47
CA GLY A 200 -1.11 14.19 -10.07
C GLY A 200 -1.53 14.15 -8.60
N ASN A 201 -1.86 15.32 -8.06
CA ASN A 201 -2.35 15.51 -6.68
C ASN A 201 -1.42 14.93 -5.58
N GLY A 202 -0.11 14.83 -5.85
CA GLY A 202 0.86 14.24 -4.93
C GLY A 202 0.89 12.72 -4.95
N HIS A 203 0.14 12.08 -5.84
CA HIS A 203 0.18 10.63 -6.04
C HIS A 203 1.36 10.23 -6.91
N MET A 204 1.91 9.08 -6.64
CA MET A 204 3.12 8.58 -7.29
C MET A 204 3.01 7.10 -7.61
N ALA A 205 3.66 6.69 -8.68
CA ALA A 205 3.95 5.28 -8.93
C ALA A 205 5.41 5.08 -9.30
N TYR A 206 5.94 3.93 -8.90
CA TYR A 206 7.25 3.44 -9.28
C TYR A 206 7.12 1.99 -9.72
N ASN A 207 7.52 1.73 -10.97
CA ASN A 207 7.41 0.40 -11.58
C ASN A 207 8.78 -0.06 -12.03
N TYR A 208 9.07 -1.33 -11.86
CA TYR A 208 10.28 -1.95 -12.40
C TYR A 208 10.00 -3.40 -12.80
N PRO A 209 10.73 -3.94 -13.79
CA PRO A 209 10.57 -5.33 -14.19
C PRO A 209 10.81 -6.26 -13.01
N SER A 210 9.87 -7.15 -12.73
CA SER A 210 10.02 -8.15 -11.68
C SER A 210 11.08 -9.18 -12.06
N THR A 211 11.98 -9.46 -11.13
CA THR A 211 13.09 -10.41 -11.29
C THR A 211 13.05 -11.56 -10.30
N HIS A 212 12.05 -11.61 -9.43
CA HIS A 212 11.88 -12.62 -8.38
C HIS A 212 10.60 -13.44 -8.56
N GLY A 213 9.90 -13.24 -9.68
CA GLY A 213 8.60 -13.81 -9.95
C GLY A 213 7.49 -13.07 -9.18
N ARG A 214 6.28 -13.28 -9.65
CA ARG A 214 5.10 -12.72 -8.99
C ARG A 214 4.09 -13.82 -8.76
N PRO A 215 3.55 -13.98 -7.55
CA PRO A 215 2.54 -15.00 -7.27
C PRO A 215 1.20 -14.71 -7.97
N PHE A 216 1.26 -13.91 -9.03
CA PHE A 216 0.23 -13.68 -10.01
C PHE A 216 0.86 -13.63 -11.40
N ALA A 217 0.60 -14.68 -12.20
CA ALA A 217 0.91 -14.75 -13.63
C ALA A 217 2.41 -14.68 -14.02
N GLN A 218 3.35 -14.82 -13.06
CA GLN A 218 4.77 -14.92 -13.39
C GLN A 218 5.49 -15.91 -12.47
N TRP A 219 5.81 -17.10 -13.01
CA TRP A 219 6.61 -18.10 -12.30
C TRP A 219 8.07 -17.67 -12.20
N HIS A 220 8.74 -18.10 -11.12
CA HIS A 220 10.18 -17.92 -10.92
C HIS A 220 10.86 -19.27 -10.66
N PRO A 221 12.11 -19.48 -11.14
CA PRO A 221 12.85 -20.75 -11.00
C PRO A 221 13.10 -21.19 -9.55
N SER A 222 13.12 -20.28 -8.57
CA SER A 222 13.24 -20.64 -7.15
C SER A 222 11.98 -21.29 -6.59
N TRP A 223 10.87 -21.25 -7.31
CA TRP A 223 9.62 -21.87 -6.90
C TRP A 223 9.47 -23.27 -7.48
N ASP A 224 8.69 -24.09 -6.80
CA ASP A 224 8.35 -25.43 -7.30
C ASP A 224 7.72 -25.32 -8.70
N ALA A 225 8.21 -26.13 -9.64
CA ALA A 225 7.76 -26.13 -11.03
C ALA A 225 6.26 -26.46 -11.20
N ARG A 226 5.64 -27.10 -10.19
CA ARG A 226 4.20 -27.42 -10.18
C ARG A 226 3.31 -26.17 -10.29
N TYR A 227 3.80 -25.00 -9.85
CA TYR A 227 3.04 -23.74 -9.93
C TYR A 227 3.03 -23.13 -11.33
N LYS A 228 4.02 -23.47 -12.17
CA LYS A 228 4.20 -22.83 -13.47
C LYS A 228 2.98 -22.96 -14.40
N PRO A 229 2.39 -24.15 -14.60
CA PRO A 229 1.25 -24.28 -15.51
C PRO A 229 0.05 -23.42 -15.13
N GLU A 230 -0.24 -23.27 -13.83
CA GLU A 230 -1.36 -22.44 -13.38
C GLU A 230 -1.04 -20.94 -13.56
N LEU A 231 0.19 -20.51 -13.25
CA LEU A 231 0.61 -19.12 -13.44
C LEU A 231 0.62 -18.73 -14.93
N ASP A 232 1.09 -19.61 -15.81
CA ASP A 232 1.03 -19.40 -17.27
C ASP A 232 -0.43 -19.26 -17.74
N GLN A 233 -1.34 -20.11 -17.26
CA GLN A 233 -2.78 -20.03 -17.59
C GLN A 233 -3.41 -18.72 -17.08
N LEU A 234 -3.02 -18.25 -15.89
CA LEU A 234 -3.48 -16.96 -15.36
C LEU A 234 -3.01 -15.80 -16.26
N TYR A 235 -1.77 -15.89 -16.77
CA TYR A 235 -1.26 -14.89 -17.71
C TYR A 235 -2.04 -14.88 -19.02
N ASP A 236 -2.31 -16.05 -19.61
CA ASP A 236 -3.08 -16.16 -20.85
C ASP A 236 -4.50 -15.59 -20.69
N LYS A 237 -5.16 -15.89 -19.57
CA LYS A 237 -6.48 -15.32 -19.24
C LYS A 237 -6.41 -13.80 -19.10
N LEU A 238 -5.36 -13.29 -18.45
CA LEU A 238 -5.17 -11.86 -18.30
C LEU A 238 -4.95 -11.20 -19.66
N VAL A 239 -4.12 -11.77 -20.54
CA VAL A 239 -3.89 -11.27 -21.90
C VAL A 239 -5.20 -11.22 -22.70
N ALA A 240 -6.01 -12.26 -22.62
CA ALA A 240 -7.31 -12.30 -23.30
C ALA A 240 -8.27 -11.20 -22.81
N ARG A 241 -8.18 -10.82 -21.55
CA ARG A 241 -9.09 -9.84 -20.92
C ARG A 241 -8.64 -8.39 -21.11
N VAL A 242 -7.36 -8.09 -20.96
CA VAL A 242 -6.86 -6.70 -20.94
C VAL A 242 -5.89 -6.35 -22.07
N GLY A 243 -5.58 -7.29 -22.94
CA GLY A 243 -4.60 -7.17 -24.02
C GLY A 243 -3.16 -7.38 -23.55
N PRO A 244 -2.23 -7.68 -24.49
CA PRO A 244 -0.87 -8.16 -24.17
C PRO A 244 -0.02 -7.10 -23.47
N GLU A 245 -0.09 -5.83 -23.84
CA GLU A 245 0.74 -4.77 -23.24
C GLU A 245 0.35 -4.52 -21.80
N ARG A 246 -0.95 -4.40 -21.52
CA ARG A 246 -1.45 -4.18 -20.17
C ARG A 246 -1.25 -5.41 -19.30
N ALA A 247 -1.48 -6.61 -19.85
CA ALA A 247 -1.21 -7.87 -19.14
C ALA A 247 0.26 -7.99 -18.72
N ARG A 248 1.19 -7.62 -19.62
CA ARG A 248 2.61 -7.59 -19.31
C ARG A 248 2.93 -6.61 -18.18
N ARG A 249 2.35 -5.40 -18.20
CA ARG A 249 2.52 -4.43 -17.12
C ARG A 249 2.03 -4.99 -15.79
N ILE A 250 0.83 -5.55 -15.74
CA ILE A 250 0.24 -6.11 -14.52
C ILE A 250 1.03 -7.30 -13.99
N ALA A 251 1.48 -8.22 -14.85
CA ALA A 251 2.05 -9.49 -14.45
C ALA A 251 3.58 -9.48 -14.28
N HIS A 252 4.30 -8.67 -15.06
CA HIS A 252 5.75 -8.73 -15.16
C HIS A 252 6.48 -7.52 -14.57
N PHE A 253 5.74 -6.61 -13.93
CA PHE A 253 6.33 -5.47 -13.24
C PHE A 253 5.92 -5.47 -11.78
N ASP A 254 6.84 -5.06 -10.94
CA ASP A 254 6.56 -4.70 -9.57
C ASP A 254 6.03 -3.28 -9.53
N HIS A 255 5.02 -3.03 -8.71
CA HIS A 255 4.38 -1.72 -8.59
C HIS A 255 4.45 -1.22 -7.16
N HIS A 256 4.97 -0.01 -7.00
CA HIS A 256 4.85 0.76 -5.78
C HIS A 256 3.98 1.96 -6.08
N ILE A 257 2.87 2.10 -5.37
CA ILE A 257 1.87 3.14 -5.61
C ILE A 257 1.66 3.87 -4.30
N LEU A 258 1.86 5.18 -4.31
CA LEU A 258 1.50 6.03 -3.19
C LEU A 258 0.36 6.95 -3.58
N ILE A 259 -0.72 6.87 -2.85
CA ILE A 259 -1.85 7.79 -2.94
C ILE A 259 -1.78 8.72 -1.74
N PHE A 260 -1.47 9.99 -2.01
CA PHE A 260 -1.37 11.01 -0.98
C PHE A 260 -2.68 11.09 -0.17
N PRO A 261 -2.66 11.30 1.15
CA PRO A 261 -1.45 11.47 1.94
C PRO A 261 -0.88 10.17 2.53
N ASN A 262 -1.65 9.08 2.66
CA ASN A 262 -1.29 8.01 3.58
C ASN A 262 -1.69 6.58 3.14
N LEU A 263 -1.88 6.36 1.85
CA LEU A 263 -2.15 5.04 1.31
C LEU A 263 -0.98 4.59 0.43
N ALA A 264 -0.34 3.47 0.80
CA ALA A 264 0.64 2.78 -0.03
C ALA A 264 0.08 1.43 -0.50
N ILE A 265 0.30 1.12 -1.76
CA ILE A 265 0.04 -0.21 -2.32
C ILE A 265 1.36 -0.70 -2.92
N VAL A 266 1.83 -1.84 -2.45
CA VAL A 266 3.02 -2.51 -2.98
C VAL A 266 2.60 -3.84 -3.54
N ASP A 267 2.78 -4.00 -4.84
CA ASP A 267 2.46 -5.21 -5.58
C ASP A 267 3.72 -5.80 -6.20
N ASN A 268 4.42 -6.59 -5.41
CA ASN A 268 5.65 -7.29 -5.78
C ASN A 268 5.62 -8.75 -5.29
N HIS A 269 5.98 -9.03 -4.05
CA HIS A 269 5.93 -10.36 -3.43
C HIS A 269 4.50 -10.83 -3.07
N GLY A 270 3.55 -9.99 -3.24
CA GLY A 270 2.12 -10.10 -3.01
C GLY A 270 1.56 -8.69 -3.00
N ILE A 271 0.25 -8.53 -2.94
CA ILE A 271 -0.35 -7.20 -2.92
C ILE A 271 -0.54 -6.76 -1.48
N MET A 272 0.25 -5.79 -1.05
CA MET A 272 0.11 -5.15 0.25
C MET A 272 -0.62 -3.82 0.11
N ILE A 273 -1.64 -3.61 0.92
CA ILE A 273 -2.25 -2.31 1.17
C ILE A 273 -1.80 -1.85 2.54
N ARG A 274 -1.26 -0.66 2.63
CA ARG A 274 -0.74 -0.09 3.87
C ARG A 274 -1.25 1.33 4.06
N THR A 275 -1.74 1.61 5.25
CA THR A 275 -2.08 2.96 5.69
C THR A 275 -1.26 3.31 6.91
N TYR A 276 -0.96 4.60 7.08
CA TYR A 276 -0.22 5.10 8.22
C TYR A 276 -0.86 6.40 8.70
N PHE A 277 -0.96 6.53 10.02
CA PHE A 277 -1.63 7.63 10.70
C PHE A 277 -0.71 8.22 11.74
N SER A 278 -0.49 9.53 11.67
CA SER A 278 0.22 10.24 12.73
C SER A 278 -0.59 10.20 14.02
N LYS A 279 0.06 9.83 15.11
CA LYS A 279 -0.47 9.98 16.47
C LYS A 279 0.13 11.18 17.16
N LYS A 280 1.41 11.42 16.90
CA LYS A 280 2.22 12.55 17.35
C LYS A 280 3.20 12.90 16.23
N PRO A 281 3.89 14.04 16.29
CA PRO A 281 4.88 14.41 15.27
C PRO A 281 5.93 13.31 14.99
N GLU A 282 6.27 12.51 15.98
CA GLU A 282 7.31 11.49 15.98
C GLU A 282 6.77 10.07 16.23
N GLU A 283 5.47 9.86 16.02
CA GLU A 283 4.86 8.55 16.24
C GLU A 283 3.74 8.32 15.21
N MET A 284 3.77 7.20 14.54
CA MET A 284 2.70 6.77 13.65
C MET A 284 2.20 5.36 13.97
N LEU A 285 0.95 5.12 13.65
CA LEU A 285 0.37 3.79 13.58
C LEU A 285 0.34 3.34 12.12
N VAL A 286 0.95 2.19 11.85
CA VAL A 286 0.92 1.54 10.54
C VAL A 286 -0.05 0.38 10.56
N GLN A 287 -0.88 0.29 9.53
CA GLN A 287 -1.82 -0.80 9.33
C GLN A 287 -1.60 -1.39 7.93
N SER A 288 -1.42 -2.70 7.84
CA SER A 288 -1.18 -3.38 6.57
C SER A 288 -2.10 -4.57 6.41
N TRP A 289 -2.57 -4.77 5.18
CA TRP A 289 -3.34 -5.93 4.76
C TRP A 289 -2.80 -6.47 3.46
N THR A 290 -2.95 -7.76 3.22
CA THR A 290 -2.77 -8.33 1.91
C THR A 290 -4.12 -8.57 1.24
N ILE A 291 -4.19 -8.35 -0.07
CA ILE A 291 -5.35 -8.69 -0.88
C ILE A 291 -4.97 -9.70 -1.95
N ALA A 292 -5.96 -10.47 -2.40
CA ALA A 292 -5.75 -11.47 -3.42
C ALA A 292 -7.03 -11.70 -4.23
N PRO A 293 -6.95 -12.23 -5.47
CA PRO A 293 -8.09 -12.64 -6.25
C PRO A 293 -9.00 -13.61 -5.49
N LYS A 294 -10.31 -13.43 -5.55
CA LYS A 294 -11.27 -14.31 -4.87
C LYS A 294 -11.25 -15.73 -5.41
N GLU A 295 -11.03 -15.87 -6.71
CA GLU A 295 -10.97 -17.13 -7.46
C GLU A 295 -9.61 -17.83 -7.40
N GLU A 296 -8.62 -17.23 -6.74
CA GLU A 296 -7.27 -17.79 -6.65
C GLU A 296 -7.29 -19.17 -5.99
N SER A 297 -6.59 -20.14 -6.56
CA SER A 297 -6.48 -21.48 -5.99
C SER A 297 -5.79 -21.47 -4.62
N ALA A 298 -6.02 -22.51 -3.82
CA ALA A 298 -5.38 -22.65 -2.50
C ALA A 298 -3.84 -22.73 -2.63
N GLU A 299 -3.34 -23.34 -3.70
CA GLU A 299 -1.90 -23.49 -3.93
C GLU A 299 -1.25 -22.15 -4.32
N ILE A 300 -1.84 -21.37 -5.23
CA ILE A 300 -1.35 -20.04 -5.56
C ILE A 300 -1.51 -19.09 -4.36
N ARG A 301 -2.61 -19.20 -3.63
CA ARG A 301 -2.80 -18.46 -2.38
C ARG A 301 -1.68 -18.73 -1.37
N LYS A 302 -1.28 -19.99 -1.24
CA LYS A 302 -0.19 -20.40 -0.37
C LYS A 302 1.15 -19.82 -0.84
N LEU A 303 1.44 -19.89 -2.15
CA LEU A 303 2.63 -19.30 -2.74
C LEU A 303 2.68 -17.78 -2.49
N ARG A 304 1.57 -17.09 -2.74
CA ARG A 304 1.42 -15.64 -2.47
C ARG A 304 1.73 -15.30 -1.02
N LEU A 305 1.17 -16.04 -0.08
CA LEU A 305 1.36 -15.77 1.35
C LEU A 305 2.80 -16.03 1.79
N TYR A 306 3.44 -17.09 1.30
CA TYR A 306 4.86 -17.32 1.57
C TYR A 306 5.73 -16.19 1.02
N SER A 307 5.54 -15.81 -0.23
CA SER A 307 6.28 -14.73 -0.86
C SER A 307 6.07 -13.40 -0.12
N TYR A 308 4.82 -13.10 0.26
CA TYR A 308 4.48 -11.91 1.03
C TYR A 308 5.16 -11.90 2.40
N MET A 309 5.07 -13.01 3.16
CA MET A 309 5.61 -13.09 4.52
C MET A 309 7.14 -13.04 4.54
N ASP A 310 7.77 -13.55 3.50
CA ASP A 310 9.23 -13.56 3.36
C ASP A 310 9.83 -12.15 3.29
N PHE A 311 9.17 -11.23 2.60
CA PHE A 311 9.66 -9.86 2.43
C PHE A 311 8.82 -8.81 3.19
N LEU A 312 7.51 -8.76 2.93
CA LEU A 312 6.62 -7.71 3.44
C LEU A 312 5.99 -8.02 4.79
N GLY A 313 6.17 -9.24 5.28
CA GLY A 313 5.63 -9.69 6.57
C GLY A 313 6.25 -8.98 7.77
N PRO A 314 5.64 -9.11 8.97
CA PRO A 314 6.12 -8.41 10.17
C PRO A 314 7.48 -8.92 10.67
N ALA A 315 7.87 -10.12 10.27
CA ALA A 315 9.18 -10.71 10.53
C ALA A 315 9.89 -11.09 9.21
N GLY A 316 9.48 -10.47 8.09
CA GLY A 316 10.13 -10.60 6.80
C GLY A 316 11.38 -9.72 6.71
N PHE A 317 12.08 -9.84 5.60
CA PHE A 317 13.33 -9.10 5.40
C PHE A 317 13.14 -7.60 5.11
N GLY A 318 12.00 -7.18 4.55
CA GLY A 318 11.81 -5.79 4.12
C GLY A 318 11.27 -4.89 5.23
N THR A 319 10.10 -5.21 5.78
CA THR A 319 9.40 -4.31 6.70
C THR A 319 10.17 -3.98 7.99
N PRO A 320 10.81 -4.92 8.71
CA PRO A 320 11.60 -4.58 9.88
C PRO A 320 12.82 -3.71 9.59
N ASP A 321 13.50 -3.94 8.47
CA ASP A 321 14.64 -3.14 8.05
C ASP A 321 14.23 -1.69 7.77
N ASP A 322 13.09 -1.49 7.08
CA ASP A 322 12.51 -0.17 6.86
C ASP A 322 12.17 0.55 8.17
N VAL A 323 11.57 -0.17 9.12
CA VAL A 323 11.22 0.40 10.44
C VAL A 323 12.48 0.92 11.13
N GLU A 324 13.54 0.11 11.22
CA GLU A 324 14.80 0.55 11.88
C GLU A 324 15.42 1.73 11.14
N ALA A 325 15.45 1.73 9.80
CA ALA A 325 16.02 2.84 9.04
C ALA A 325 15.27 4.16 9.29
N ILE A 326 13.95 4.10 9.31
CA ILE A 326 13.07 5.27 9.52
C ILE A 326 13.17 5.78 10.95
N GLU A 327 13.19 4.87 11.95
CA GLU A 327 13.37 5.25 13.35
C GLU A 327 14.77 5.79 13.62
N ALA A 328 15.80 5.24 12.96
CA ALA A 328 17.16 5.78 13.04
C ALA A 328 17.24 7.21 12.49
N ALA A 329 16.59 7.49 11.36
CA ALA A 329 16.48 8.84 10.82
C ALA A 329 15.76 9.78 11.80
N GLN A 330 14.65 9.35 12.40
CA GLN A 330 13.94 10.15 13.42
C GLN A 330 14.82 10.42 14.65
N ARG A 331 15.59 9.43 15.12
CA ARG A 331 16.56 9.64 16.22
C ARG A 331 17.64 10.66 15.83
N GLY A 332 18.10 10.62 14.57
CA GLY A 332 19.04 11.60 14.03
C GLY A 332 18.50 13.02 14.09
N TYR A 333 17.26 13.24 13.65
CA TYR A 333 16.62 14.55 13.71
C TYR A 333 16.45 15.06 15.15
N LYS A 334 16.07 14.20 16.09
CA LYS A 334 15.99 14.58 17.51
C LYS A 334 17.34 14.97 18.12
N GLY A 335 18.41 14.31 17.71
CA GLY A 335 19.76 14.61 18.18
C GLY A 335 20.36 15.86 17.57
N ALA A 336 19.71 16.48 16.60
CA ALA A 336 20.21 17.59 15.81
C ALA A 336 19.26 18.81 15.87
N GLU A 337 18.62 19.07 17.01
CA GLU A 337 17.68 20.20 17.19
C GLU A 337 18.32 21.56 16.84
N ASP A 338 19.64 21.71 17.08
CA ASP A 338 20.39 22.92 16.75
C ASP A 338 20.94 22.92 15.30
N TYR A 339 20.66 21.89 14.52
CA TYR A 339 21.15 21.77 13.15
C TYR A 339 20.23 22.51 12.18
N ASP A 340 20.71 23.62 11.62
CA ASP A 340 20.02 24.45 10.64
C ASP A 340 20.28 23.93 9.20
N GLY A 341 20.16 22.63 9.00
CA GLY A 341 20.35 21.98 7.71
C GLY A 341 19.04 21.45 7.10
N TRP A 342 19.11 21.18 5.81
CA TRP A 342 18.00 20.62 5.03
C TRP A 342 18.34 19.22 4.53
N ASN A 343 17.33 18.36 4.44
CA ASN A 343 17.49 17.10 3.71
C ASN A 343 17.73 17.38 2.24
N ASP A 344 18.69 16.68 1.66
CA ASP A 344 18.99 16.79 0.24
C ASP A 344 18.16 15.77 -0.56
N ILE A 345 17.28 16.28 -1.41
CA ILE A 345 16.49 15.52 -2.40
C ILE A 345 16.73 16.09 -3.79
N SER A 346 17.94 16.54 -4.07
CA SER A 346 18.30 17.22 -5.30
C SER A 346 18.77 16.29 -6.42
N ALA A 347 18.95 15.01 -6.15
CA ALA A 347 19.35 14.08 -7.20
C ALA A 347 18.35 14.12 -8.38
N GLY A 348 18.90 14.26 -9.59
CA GLY A 348 18.11 14.44 -10.83
C GLY A 348 17.73 15.88 -11.16
N LEU A 349 18.02 16.87 -10.33
CA LEU A 349 17.84 18.31 -10.64
C LEU A 349 18.94 18.89 -11.55
N ALA A 350 19.69 18.07 -12.29
CA ALA A 350 20.69 18.58 -13.22
C ALA A 350 20.08 19.57 -14.22
N PRO A 351 20.79 20.67 -14.56
CA PRO A 351 20.20 21.86 -15.21
C PRO A 351 19.58 21.64 -16.59
N LYS A 352 19.63 20.44 -17.14
CA LYS A 352 19.21 20.14 -18.51
C LYS A 352 17.80 19.62 -18.68
N ASP A 353 17.14 19.16 -17.61
CA ASP A 353 15.75 18.73 -17.71
C ASP A 353 15.08 18.59 -16.31
N PRO A 354 14.51 19.67 -15.77
CA PRO A 354 13.91 19.67 -14.43
C PRO A 354 12.63 18.84 -14.32
N MET A 355 12.06 18.37 -15.44
CA MET A 355 10.83 17.57 -15.47
C MET A 355 11.05 16.12 -15.88
N ASN A 356 12.29 15.68 -16.03
CA ASN A 356 12.59 14.34 -16.49
C ASN A 356 12.78 13.36 -15.32
N PHE A 357 11.68 12.87 -14.75
CA PHE A 357 11.64 11.82 -13.74
C PHE A 357 12.11 10.44 -14.25
N VAL A 358 12.88 10.40 -15.32
CA VAL A 358 13.05 9.19 -16.15
C VAL A 358 14.16 8.29 -15.66
N LYS A 359 15.08 8.78 -14.83
CA LYS A 359 16.26 8.00 -14.44
C LYS A 359 16.14 7.45 -13.03
N HIS A 360 16.62 6.22 -12.85
CA HIS A 360 16.63 5.52 -11.56
C HIS A 360 17.35 6.30 -10.45
N GLY A 361 18.30 7.14 -10.76
CA GLY A 361 19.02 8.02 -9.85
C GLY A 361 18.37 9.38 -9.59
N ASP A 362 17.05 9.50 -9.71
CA ASP A 362 16.31 10.76 -9.57
C ASP A 362 15.41 10.72 -8.33
N GLU A 363 15.45 11.76 -7.51
CA GLU A 363 14.58 11.97 -6.33
C GLU A 363 13.33 12.81 -6.65
N GLY A 364 12.99 12.99 -7.91
CA GLY A 364 11.80 13.71 -8.35
C GLY A 364 10.51 13.20 -7.71
N ARG A 365 10.45 11.90 -7.43
CA ARG A 365 9.34 11.26 -6.72
C ARG A 365 9.09 11.84 -5.34
N MET A 366 10.15 12.05 -4.56
CA MET A 366 10.08 12.64 -3.23
C MET A 366 9.64 14.10 -3.34
N ARG A 367 10.17 14.81 -4.33
CA ARG A 367 9.80 16.22 -4.58
C ARG A 367 8.31 16.38 -4.88
N VAL A 368 7.66 15.47 -5.61
CA VAL A 368 6.20 15.51 -5.85
C VAL A 368 5.42 15.49 -4.55
N PHE A 369 5.79 14.59 -3.63
CA PHE A 369 5.15 14.53 -2.31
C PHE A 369 5.34 15.83 -1.52
N TRP A 370 6.59 16.30 -1.41
CA TRP A 370 6.91 17.49 -0.63
C TRP A 370 6.30 18.76 -1.21
N THR A 371 6.25 18.90 -2.56
CA THR A 371 5.55 20.00 -3.20
C THR A 371 4.07 20.00 -2.84
N LYS A 372 3.42 18.84 -2.91
CA LYS A 372 2.00 18.73 -2.55
C LYS A 372 1.75 19.00 -1.08
N TRP A 373 2.62 18.52 -0.21
CA TRP A 373 2.57 18.83 1.21
C TRP A 373 2.66 20.33 1.48
N GLN A 374 3.61 21.01 0.84
CA GLN A 374 3.78 22.47 0.96
C GLN A 374 2.56 23.23 0.45
N GLU A 375 1.96 22.83 -0.67
CA GLU A 375 0.72 23.43 -1.18
C GLU A 375 -0.39 23.41 -0.12
N TYR A 376 -0.59 22.28 0.56
CA TYR A 376 -1.61 22.17 1.61
C TYR A 376 -1.32 23.00 2.86
N LEU A 377 -0.06 23.30 3.15
CA LEU A 377 0.32 24.16 4.28
C LEU A 377 0.22 25.66 3.94
N SER A 378 0.23 26.00 2.67
CA SER A 378 0.23 27.40 2.19
C SER A 378 -1.18 27.93 1.90
N ASN A 379 -2.19 27.06 1.85
CA ASN A 379 -3.60 27.37 1.65
C ASN A 379 -4.37 27.28 2.97
#